data_7d6d736696646f169387022f0bcbc333
#
_entry.id   7d6d736696646f169387022f0bcbc333
#
_cell.length_a   1.000
_cell.length_b   1.000
_cell.length_c   1.000
_cell.angle_alpha   90.00
_cell.angle_beta   90.00
_cell.angle_gamma   90.00
#
_symmetry.space_group_name_H-M   'P 1'
#
loop_
_entity.id
_entity.type
_entity.pdbx_description
1 polymer ?
#
loop_
_entity_poly.entity_id
_entity_poly.type
_entity_poly.pdbx_seq_one_letter_code
_entity_poly.pdbx_strand_id
1 'polypeptide(L)'
;MTNISKVSLFESIKSKVANPSNWLCFLSGFLLVFAYAPFSLWWLSLILPSIMLYQIKEASPKQAAKKIALFAFGWFSSGISWVHVSIDQYGGLPLIFSLLLMLALCAYLALFPTLAGYLSARIAKNKRVNLWLFPSIWLLCEYLRSVVLTGFPWLSLGYSQIDSPLASLAPVIGEVGLTGIVLIINICVVKIYCFYTVFFNNKNQTTPMVLSRKSLGLPLTLLISIMLTSVVLAQVSWTELTGKSAKMALVQGNIAQSIKWQPEQEWPTMLKYLDLTRVNYDADLIVWPESAIPALEPTVQDYLDTVNRSAILNNSAIITGLINYNFESKEYFNALLVLGKKNTEDEQGYYYNHSNRYYKNHLLPIGEFVPFQELLRPIAPFFNLPMSSFTAGNYVQPNLIANNLHILPLNCFEIAFPTQLAANYTADTDMILTVSNDAWFGDSHGPHQHFEIA
;
A
#
# COMPACT_ATOMS: atom_id res chain seq x y z
N MET A 1 35.20 22.61 -34.21
CA MET A 1 34.19 23.31 -33.41
C MET A 1 33.30 22.42 -32.51
N THR A 2 33.63 21.15 -32.30
CA THR A 2 32.77 20.15 -31.59
C THR A 2 33.20 19.82 -30.16
N ASN A 3 34.31 20.31 -29.67
CA ASN A 3 34.80 19.99 -28.31
C ASN A 3 34.36 20.99 -27.20
N ILE A 4 34.05 22.21 -27.57
CA ILE A 4 33.67 23.26 -26.58
C ILE A 4 32.25 23.01 -26.02
N SER A 5 31.34 22.42 -26.79
CA SER A 5 29.96 22.15 -26.34
C SER A 5 29.85 20.98 -25.35
N LYS A 6 30.72 19.96 -25.46
CA LYS A 6 30.73 18.80 -24.56
C LYS A 6 31.29 19.12 -23.18
N VAL A 7 32.34 19.95 -23.10
CA VAL A 7 32.94 20.39 -21.83
C VAL A 7 31.94 21.28 -21.03
N SER A 8 31.24 22.22 -21.72
CA SER A 8 30.25 23.06 -21.08
C SER A 8 29.00 22.29 -20.59
N LEU A 9 28.61 21.24 -21.32
CA LEU A 9 27.52 20.38 -20.93
C LEU A 9 27.89 19.54 -19.69
N PHE A 10 29.11 18.99 -19.66
CA PHE A 10 29.60 18.17 -18.54
C PHE A 10 29.80 19.00 -17.28
N GLU A 11 30.34 20.20 -17.38
CA GLU A 11 30.42 21.15 -16.25
C GLU A 11 29.04 21.62 -15.76
N SER A 12 28.09 21.88 -16.67
CA SER A 12 26.71 22.20 -16.33
C SER A 12 25.99 21.05 -15.62
N ILE A 13 26.24 19.81 -16.03
CA ILE A 13 25.70 18.63 -15.36
C ILE A 13 26.34 18.47 -13.97
N LYS A 14 27.69 18.59 -13.90
CA LYS A 14 28.45 18.48 -12.65
C LYS A 14 28.02 19.52 -11.62
N SER A 15 27.82 20.78 -12.03
CA SER A 15 27.32 21.85 -11.13
C SER A 15 25.87 21.63 -10.70
N LYS A 16 25.03 21.04 -11.54
CA LYS A 16 23.63 20.72 -11.20
C LYS A 16 23.51 19.51 -10.26
N VAL A 17 24.41 18.53 -10.37
CA VAL A 17 24.49 17.36 -9.49
C VAL A 17 25.11 17.74 -8.14
N ALA A 18 26.07 18.67 -8.11
CA ALA A 18 26.77 19.12 -6.89
C ALA A 18 25.96 20.11 -6.03
N ASN A 19 24.70 20.45 -6.36
CA ASN A 19 23.90 21.38 -5.56
C ASN A 19 23.44 20.75 -4.26
N PRO A 20 23.91 21.20 -3.08
CA PRO A 20 23.56 20.64 -1.78
C PRO A 20 22.04 20.55 -1.53
N SER A 21 21.29 21.52 -2.05
CA SER A 21 19.82 21.54 -1.93
C SER A 21 19.15 20.35 -2.65
N ASN A 22 19.71 19.86 -3.75
CA ASN A 22 19.20 18.67 -4.45
C ASN A 22 19.44 17.40 -3.63
N TRP A 23 20.64 17.28 -3.07
CA TRP A 23 20.99 16.15 -2.19
C TRP A 23 20.16 16.14 -0.91
N LEU A 24 19.90 17.28 -0.32
CA LEU A 24 19.01 17.38 0.85
C LEU A 24 17.59 16.90 0.52
N CYS A 25 17.04 17.25 -0.64
CA CYS A 25 15.74 16.72 -1.07
C CYS A 25 15.78 15.19 -1.26
N PHE A 26 16.78 14.68 -1.97
CA PHE A 26 16.89 13.23 -2.18
C PHE A 26 17.07 12.47 -0.86
N LEU A 27 18.00 12.89 -0.02
CA LEU A 27 18.28 12.21 1.26
C LEU A 27 17.10 12.29 2.23
N SER A 28 16.39 13.44 2.29
CA SER A 28 15.19 13.53 3.13
C SER A 28 14.08 12.58 2.66
N GLY A 29 13.92 12.38 1.35
CA GLY A 29 13.03 11.35 0.83
C GLY A 29 13.53 9.95 1.14
N PHE A 30 14.81 9.66 0.86
CA PHE A 30 15.41 8.34 1.10
C PHE A 30 15.29 7.89 2.56
N LEU A 31 15.47 8.79 3.52
CA LEU A 31 15.34 8.51 4.94
C LEU A 31 13.89 8.35 5.41
N LEU A 32 12.90 8.74 4.59
CA LEU A 32 11.50 8.68 4.97
C LEU A 32 10.99 7.25 5.15
N VAL A 33 11.65 6.24 4.56
CA VAL A 33 11.32 4.83 4.79
C VAL A 33 11.30 4.45 6.27
N PHE A 34 12.16 5.07 7.07
CA PHE A 34 12.22 4.83 8.52
C PHE A 34 10.97 5.29 9.29
N ALA A 35 10.09 6.07 8.65
CA ALA A 35 8.81 6.46 9.26
C ALA A 35 7.75 5.35 9.20
N TYR A 36 7.96 4.31 8.39
CA TYR A 36 7.05 3.18 8.18
C TYR A 36 7.55 1.91 8.86
N ALA A 37 6.68 0.91 8.94
CA ALA A 37 7.04 -0.42 9.43
C ALA A 37 8.20 -1.03 8.60
N PRO A 38 9.09 -1.79 9.25
CA PRO A 38 9.13 -2.18 10.67
C PRO A 38 9.80 -1.17 11.61
N PHE A 39 10.24 -0.02 11.08
CA PHE A 39 11.02 0.96 11.85
C PHE A 39 10.15 1.85 12.74
N SER A 40 8.94 2.20 12.28
CA SER A 40 7.89 2.96 13.01
C SER A 40 8.35 4.28 13.63
N LEU A 41 9.37 4.94 13.05
CA LEU A 41 9.83 6.27 13.49
C LEU A 41 8.90 7.35 12.89
N TRP A 42 7.60 7.26 13.20
CA TRP A 42 6.52 8.07 12.63
C TRP A 42 6.81 9.59 12.63
N TRP A 43 7.53 10.10 13.63
CA TRP A 43 7.88 11.51 13.73
C TRP A 43 8.78 12.01 12.60
N LEU A 44 9.49 11.11 11.89
CA LEU A 44 10.28 11.48 10.71
C LEU A 44 9.41 12.01 9.58
N SER A 45 8.18 11.52 9.42
CA SER A 45 7.25 12.03 8.42
C SER A 45 6.74 13.44 8.74
N LEU A 46 6.87 13.90 9.98
CA LEU A 46 6.57 15.27 10.40
C LEU A 46 7.75 16.24 10.21
N ILE A 47 8.95 15.71 9.91
CA ILE A 47 10.18 16.50 9.79
C ILE A 47 10.76 16.45 8.37
N LEU A 48 10.94 15.25 7.79
CA LEU A 48 11.66 15.08 6.53
C LEU A 48 10.98 15.79 5.34
N PRO A 49 9.64 15.71 5.16
CA PRO A 49 8.97 16.49 4.13
C PRO A 49 9.09 18.01 4.34
N SER A 50 9.27 18.49 5.60
CA SER A 50 9.51 19.90 5.87
C SER A 50 10.80 20.41 5.23
N ILE A 51 11.84 19.56 5.16
CA ILE A 51 13.10 19.91 4.48
C ILE A 51 12.84 20.17 2.99
N MET A 52 12.11 19.27 2.35
CA MET A 52 11.72 19.42 0.94
C MET A 52 10.86 20.68 0.73
N LEU A 53 9.81 20.87 1.57
CA LEU A 53 8.93 22.05 1.51
C LEU A 53 9.71 23.36 1.71
N TYR A 54 10.67 23.40 2.61
CA TYR A 54 11.55 24.56 2.78
C TYR A 54 12.35 24.87 1.53
N GLN A 55 12.87 23.84 0.85
CA GLN A 55 13.65 24.00 -0.37
C GLN A 55 12.82 24.48 -1.57
N ILE A 56 11.50 24.26 -1.56
CA ILE A 56 10.63 24.64 -2.69
C ILE A 56 9.78 25.90 -2.44
N LYS A 57 9.74 26.45 -1.24
CA LYS A 57 8.82 27.55 -0.84
C LYS A 57 8.82 28.77 -1.78
N GLU A 58 9.95 29.05 -2.42
CA GLU A 58 10.14 30.15 -3.38
C GLU A 58 10.45 29.65 -4.80
N ALA A 59 10.28 28.35 -5.03
CA ALA A 59 10.67 27.72 -6.28
C ALA A 59 9.68 28.03 -7.41
N SER A 60 10.20 28.21 -8.61
CA SER A 60 9.39 28.22 -9.83
C SER A 60 8.84 26.83 -10.14
N PRO A 61 7.83 26.67 -11.02
CA PRO A 61 7.22 25.38 -11.31
C PRO A 61 8.23 24.27 -11.68
N LYS A 62 9.19 24.58 -12.56
CA LYS A 62 10.23 23.61 -12.96
C LYS A 62 11.20 23.26 -11.84
N GLN A 63 11.53 24.25 -10.98
CA GLN A 63 12.42 24.00 -9.83
C GLN A 63 11.72 23.18 -8.75
N ALA A 64 10.44 23.46 -8.47
CA ALA A 64 9.63 22.67 -7.54
C ALA A 64 9.51 21.23 -8.02
N ALA A 65 9.13 21.02 -9.29
CA ALA A 65 9.06 19.69 -9.89
C ALA A 65 10.38 18.92 -9.74
N LYS A 66 11.52 19.53 -10.09
CA LYS A 66 12.84 18.87 -9.98
C LYS A 66 13.15 18.46 -8.54
N LYS A 67 12.94 19.32 -7.56
CA LYS A 67 13.28 19.05 -6.15
C LYS A 67 12.37 17.98 -5.57
N ILE A 68 11.08 18.03 -5.88
CA ILE A 68 10.11 17.02 -5.44
C ILE A 68 10.35 15.69 -6.15
N ALA A 69 10.73 15.69 -7.44
CA ALA A 69 11.12 14.47 -8.13
C ALA A 69 12.28 13.76 -7.42
N LEU A 70 13.30 14.52 -6.98
CA LEU A 70 14.42 13.96 -6.23
C LEU A 70 13.99 13.41 -4.86
N PHE A 71 13.16 14.16 -4.13
CA PHE A 71 12.60 13.71 -2.86
C PHE A 71 11.79 12.43 -3.03
N ALA A 72 10.83 12.42 -3.96
CA ALA A 72 9.93 11.30 -4.19
C ALA A 72 10.68 10.07 -4.72
N PHE A 73 11.65 10.27 -5.63
CA PHE A 73 12.48 9.17 -6.11
C PHE A 73 13.33 8.56 -4.98
N GLY A 74 13.91 9.37 -4.10
CA GLY A 74 14.57 8.88 -2.88
C GLY A 74 13.63 8.09 -2.00
N TRP A 75 12.44 8.61 -1.75
CA TRP A 75 11.42 7.98 -0.91
C TRP A 75 10.96 6.63 -1.46
N PHE A 76 10.56 6.58 -2.71
CA PHE A 76 10.13 5.31 -3.31
C PHE A 76 11.29 4.33 -3.48
N SER A 77 12.50 4.78 -3.85
CA SER A 77 13.64 3.87 -4.06
C SER A 77 14.09 3.16 -2.78
N SER A 78 13.97 3.78 -1.62
CA SER A 78 14.19 3.12 -0.32
C SER A 78 12.96 2.37 0.15
N GLY A 79 11.76 2.97 0.02
CA GLY A 79 10.54 2.47 0.62
C GLY A 79 9.95 1.23 -0.05
N ILE A 80 10.08 1.09 -1.39
CA ILE A 80 9.62 -0.10 -2.13
C ILE A 80 10.79 -0.91 -2.70
N SER A 81 11.98 -0.81 -2.09
CA SER A 81 13.16 -1.57 -2.53
C SER A 81 12.93 -3.08 -2.55
N TRP A 82 12.03 -3.59 -1.70
CA TRP A 82 11.64 -5.00 -1.64
C TRP A 82 11.04 -5.55 -2.96
N VAL A 83 10.53 -4.70 -3.84
CA VAL A 83 9.95 -5.14 -5.13
C VAL A 83 10.98 -5.90 -5.98
N HIS A 84 12.28 -5.54 -5.92
CA HIS A 84 13.30 -6.30 -6.65
C HIS A 84 13.41 -7.73 -6.16
N VAL A 85 13.18 -8.01 -4.87
CA VAL A 85 13.23 -9.36 -4.29
C VAL A 85 12.17 -10.26 -4.95
N SER A 86 10.94 -9.77 -5.08
CA SER A 86 9.86 -10.51 -5.74
C SER A 86 10.19 -10.80 -7.20
N ILE A 87 10.80 -9.85 -7.92
CA ILE A 87 11.14 -10.01 -9.34
C ILE A 87 12.36 -10.90 -9.55
N ASP A 88 13.40 -10.77 -8.72
CA ASP A 88 14.66 -11.53 -8.83
C ASP A 88 14.49 -12.96 -8.31
N GLN A 89 14.08 -13.11 -7.04
CA GLN A 89 14.08 -14.43 -6.39
C GLN A 89 12.92 -15.32 -6.83
N TYR A 90 11.77 -14.74 -7.16
CA TYR A 90 10.56 -15.50 -7.49
C TYR A 90 10.09 -15.30 -8.93
N GLY A 91 10.40 -14.16 -9.55
CA GLY A 91 10.10 -13.89 -10.95
C GLY A 91 11.17 -14.40 -11.92
N GLY A 92 12.31 -14.88 -11.43
CA GLY A 92 13.39 -15.48 -12.24
C GLY A 92 14.16 -14.50 -13.12
N LEU A 93 14.00 -13.17 -12.94
CA LEU A 93 14.78 -12.19 -13.69
C LEU A 93 16.15 -11.96 -13.02
N PRO A 94 17.23 -11.80 -13.79
CA PRO A 94 18.53 -11.41 -13.24
C PRO A 94 18.45 -10.10 -12.44
N LEU A 95 19.17 -10.02 -11.32
CA LEU A 95 19.13 -8.91 -10.36
C LEU A 95 19.23 -7.52 -11.02
N ILE A 96 20.09 -7.37 -12.04
CA ILE A 96 20.25 -6.07 -12.70
C ILE A 96 18.96 -5.59 -13.38
N PHE A 97 18.21 -6.49 -14.03
CA PHE A 97 16.93 -6.15 -14.65
C PHE A 97 15.84 -5.91 -13.61
N SER A 98 15.84 -6.69 -12.52
CA SER A 98 14.93 -6.50 -11.39
C SER A 98 15.12 -5.14 -10.74
N LEU A 99 16.36 -4.72 -10.52
CA LEU A 99 16.69 -3.37 -10.02
C LEU A 99 16.27 -2.27 -11.00
N LEU A 100 16.49 -2.45 -12.30
CA LEU A 100 16.08 -1.47 -13.32
C LEU A 100 14.55 -1.32 -13.37
N LEU A 101 13.81 -2.42 -13.29
CA LEU A 101 12.33 -2.39 -13.25
C LEU A 101 11.81 -1.73 -11.96
N MET A 102 12.41 -2.07 -10.83
CA MET A 102 12.08 -1.42 -9.54
C MET A 102 12.34 0.10 -9.61
N LEU A 103 13.49 0.53 -10.13
CA LEU A 103 13.81 1.96 -10.29
C LEU A 103 12.87 2.65 -11.29
N ALA A 104 12.46 1.95 -12.35
CA ALA A 104 11.45 2.47 -13.28
C ALA A 104 10.09 2.67 -12.60
N LEU A 105 9.67 1.72 -11.75
CA LEU A 105 8.48 1.86 -10.92
C LEU A 105 8.61 3.04 -9.95
N CYS A 106 9.76 3.19 -9.28
CA CYS A 106 10.03 4.33 -8.39
C CYS A 106 9.94 5.67 -9.14
N ALA A 107 10.50 5.74 -10.35
CA ALA A 107 10.43 6.92 -11.19
C ALA A 107 8.98 7.23 -11.62
N TYR A 108 8.21 6.22 -11.98
CA TYR A 108 6.79 6.36 -12.30
C TYR A 108 6.00 6.90 -11.09
N LEU A 109 6.15 6.30 -9.92
CA LEU A 109 5.46 6.75 -8.70
C LEU A 109 5.86 8.17 -8.31
N ALA A 110 7.13 8.56 -8.53
CA ALA A 110 7.62 9.91 -8.25
C ALA A 110 6.99 10.98 -9.17
N LEU A 111 6.37 10.63 -10.29
CA LEU A 111 5.68 11.58 -11.17
C LEU A 111 4.50 12.28 -10.47
N PHE A 112 3.77 11.58 -9.60
CA PHE A 112 2.58 12.12 -8.94
C PHE A 112 2.94 13.23 -7.93
N PRO A 113 3.84 13.03 -6.96
CA PRO A 113 4.32 14.12 -6.12
C PRO A 113 4.98 15.26 -6.91
N THR A 114 5.71 14.90 -7.98
CA THR A 114 6.35 15.90 -8.88
C THR A 114 5.29 16.79 -9.54
N LEU A 115 4.21 16.20 -10.02
CA LEU A 115 3.08 16.92 -10.60
C LEU A 115 2.45 17.86 -9.57
N ALA A 116 2.26 17.41 -8.32
CA ALA A 116 1.74 18.23 -7.24
C ALA A 116 2.60 19.49 -7.03
N GLY A 117 3.92 19.33 -6.99
CA GLY A 117 4.84 20.45 -6.87
C GLY A 117 4.81 21.41 -8.05
N TYR A 118 4.76 20.88 -9.27
CA TYR A 118 4.65 21.70 -10.47
C TYR A 118 3.36 22.52 -10.48
N LEU A 119 2.21 21.88 -10.23
CA LEU A 119 0.90 22.50 -10.27
C LEU A 119 0.73 23.53 -9.15
N SER A 120 1.21 23.29 -7.93
CA SER A 120 1.11 24.21 -6.81
C SER A 120 1.81 25.56 -7.09
N ALA A 121 2.92 25.52 -7.86
CA ALA A 121 3.59 26.75 -8.31
C ALA A 121 2.95 27.34 -9.59
N ARG A 122 2.47 26.48 -10.51
CA ARG A 122 1.93 26.92 -11.82
C ARG A 122 0.61 27.64 -11.69
N ILE A 123 -0.24 27.19 -10.77
CA ILE A 123 -1.57 27.78 -10.51
C ILE A 123 -1.45 29.08 -9.71
N ALA A 124 -0.46 29.21 -8.84
CA ALA A 124 -0.26 30.41 -8.04
C ALA A 124 -0.04 31.66 -8.91
N LYS A 125 -0.63 32.78 -8.53
CA LYS A 125 -0.57 34.07 -9.28
C LYS A 125 0.87 34.52 -9.56
N ASN A 126 1.77 34.36 -8.59
CA ASN A 126 3.17 34.75 -8.69
C ASN A 126 4.08 33.70 -9.32
N LYS A 127 3.54 32.57 -9.79
CA LYS A 127 4.31 31.40 -10.30
C LYS A 127 5.35 30.88 -9.32
N ARG A 128 5.06 30.94 -8.04
CA ARG A 128 5.84 30.39 -6.94
C ARG A 128 4.99 29.40 -6.17
N VAL A 129 5.61 28.41 -5.50
CA VAL A 129 4.88 27.42 -4.71
C VAL A 129 4.03 28.10 -3.64
N ASN A 130 2.73 27.85 -3.68
CA ASN A 130 1.82 28.20 -2.59
C ASN A 130 1.75 27.01 -1.61
N LEU A 131 2.45 27.15 -0.48
CA LEU A 131 2.52 26.07 0.51
C LEU A 131 1.13 25.70 1.06
N TRP A 132 0.20 26.65 1.24
CA TRP A 132 -1.14 26.36 1.76
C TRP A 132 -2.05 25.65 0.74
N LEU A 133 -1.79 25.81 -0.54
CA LEU A 133 -2.50 25.08 -1.60
C LEU A 133 -1.90 23.68 -1.86
N PHE A 134 -0.64 23.50 -1.46
CA PHE A 134 0.13 22.31 -1.76
C PHE A 134 -0.52 21.01 -1.25
N PRO A 135 -1.05 20.91 0.00
CA PRO A 135 -1.69 19.67 0.47
C PRO A 135 -2.86 19.24 -0.40
N SER A 136 -3.74 20.15 -0.78
CA SER A 136 -4.90 19.82 -1.62
C SER A 136 -4.50 19.29 -3.00
N ILE A 137 -3.47 19.87 -3.61
CA ILE A 137 -2.96 19.40 -4.90
C ILE A 137 -2.24 18.07 -4.73
N TRP A 138 -1.49 17.89 -3.62
CA TRP A 138 -0.86 16.61 -3.31
C TRP A 138 -1.88 15.50 -3.17
N LEU A 139 -2.95 15.70 -2.39
CA LEU A 139 -4.01 14.71 -2.21
C LEU A 139 -4.69 14.34 -3.53
N LEU A 140 -4.90 15.32 -4.42
CA LEU A 140 -5.40 15.02 -5.77
C LEU A 140 -4.43 14.14 -6.58
N CYS A 141 -3.13 14.42 -6.50
CA CYS A 141 -2.11 13.61 -7.18
C CYS A 141 -1.96 12.24 -6.52
N GLU A 142 -2.14 12.13 -5.21
CA GLU A 142 -2.19 10.88 -4.45
C GLU A 142 -3.37 10.02 -4.93
N TYR A 143 -4.56 10.62 -5.06
CA TYR A 143 -5.71 9.94 -5.65
C TYR A 143 -5.42 9.46 -7.09
N LEU A 144 -4.79 10.28 -7.93
CA LEU A 144 -4.37 9.83 -9.27
C LEU A 144 -3.41 8.64 -9.19
N ARG A 145 -2.49 8.62 -8.23
CA ARG A 145 -1.56 7.51 -8.00
C ARG A 145 -2.28 6.22 -7.57
N SER A 146 -3.42 6.34 -6.90
CA SER A 146 -4.22 5.18 -6.47
C SER A 146 -5.13 4.60 -7.57
N VAL A 147 -5.27 5.27 -8.73
CA VAL A 147 -6.17 4.81 -9.80
C VAL A 147 -5.49 4.65 -11.16
N VAL A 148 -4.43 5.41 -11.47
CA VAL A 148 -3.78 5.38 -12.78
C VAL A 148 -2.96 4.10 -12.92
N LEU A 149 -3.10 3.38 -14.05
CA LEU A 149 -2.46 2.09 -14.32
C LEU A 149 -2.71 1.07 -13.20
N THR A 150 -3.98 0.92 -12.82
CA THR A 150 -4.50 0.12 -11.70
C THR A 150 -4.24 0.69 -10.31
N GLY A 151 -3.33 1.66 -10.18
CA GLY A 151 -2.99 2.29 -8.93
C GLY A 151 -1.93 1.53 -8.11
N PHE A 152 -1.15 2.30 -7.34
CA PHE A 152 -0.21 1.77 -6.36
C PHE A 152 -0.11 2.74 -5.17
N PRO A 153 -1.08 2.69 -4.22
CA PRO A 153 -1.17 3.63 -3.09
C PRO A 153 -0.21 3.31 -1.94
N TRP A 154 0.87 2.57 -2.19
CA TRP A 154 1.88 2.21 -1.19
C TRP A 154 2.62 3.43 -0.66
N LEU A 155 3.04 3.40 0.61
CA LEU A 155 3.79 4.47 1.28
C LEU A 155 3.05 5.82 1.33
N SER A 156 1.72 5.88 1.35
CA SER A 156 1.04 7.14 1.65
C SER A 156 1.48 7.67 3.03
N LEU A 157 1.63 9.00 3.16
CA LEU A 157 2.14 9.59 4.41
C LEU A 157 1.24 9.30 5.61
N GLY A 158 -0.04 9.05 5.39
CA GLY A 158 -0.99 8.69 6.44
C GLY A 158 -0.65 7.38 7.13
N TYR A 159 -0.18 6.37 6.41
CA TYR A 159 0.19 5.08 6.98
C TYR A 159 1.30 5.19 8.03
N SER A 160 2.26 6.09 7.83
CA SER A 160 3.31 6.33 8.84
C SER A 160 2.79 6.79 10.20
N GLN A 161 1.49 7.10 10.34
CA GLN A 161 0.91 7.66 11.55
C GLN A 161 0.16 6.63 12.41
N ILE A 162 0.16 5.36 12.04
CA ILE A 162 -0.60 4.32 12.76
C ILE A 162 -0.20 4.22 14.24
N ASP A 163 1.09 4.39 14.55
CA ASP A 163 1.64 4.35 15.91
C ASP A 163 1.74 5.74 16.56
N SER A 164 1.23 6.78 15.91
CA SER A 164 1.30 8.17 16.40
C SER A 164 0.01 8.60 17.09
N PRO A 165 0.04 9.67 17.89
CA PRO A 165 -1.19 10.26 18.45
C PRO A 165 -2.19 10.70 17.36
N LEU A 166 -1.75 10.92 16.11
CA LEU A 166 -2.62 11.31 14.99
C LEU A 166 -3.49 10.15 14.49
N ALA A 167 -3.19 8.89 14.83
CA ALA A 167 -3.99 7.72 14.49
C ALA A 167 -5.45 7.87 14.92
N SER A 168 -5.72 8.56 16.05
CA SER A 168 -7.06 8.83 16.54
C SER A 168 -7.96 9.64 15.58
N LEU A 169 -7.36 10.31 14.58
CA LEU A 169 -8.08 11.03 13.53
C LEU A 169 -8.55 10.10 12.40
N ALA A 170 -7.91 8.93 12.24
CA ALA A 170 -8.18 8.00 11.13
C ALA A 170 -9.65 7.59 10.99
N PRO A 171 -10.41 7.29 12.06
CA PRO A 171 -11.83 6.93 11.94
C PRO A 171 -12.69 8.02 11.30
N VAL A 172 -12.27 9.29 11.36
CA VAL A 172 -13.02 10.44 10.82
C VAL A 172 -12.57 10.83 9.42
N ILE A 173 -11.25 10.86 9.17
CA ILE A 173 -10.70 11.43 7.93
C ILE A 173 -9.96 10.40 7.07
N GLY A 174 -9.82 9.17 7.54
CA GLY A 174 -9.10 8.11 6.85
C GLY A 174 -7.61 8.39 6.69
N GLU A 175 -6.94 7.46 6.03
CA GLU A 175 -5.52 7.54 5.69
C GLU A 175 -5.20 8.77 4.82
N VAL A 176 -6.03 9.05 3.81
CA VAL A 176 -5.87 10.20 2.90
C VAL A 176 -5.93 11.53 3.66
N GLY A 177 -6.88 11.64 4.60
CA GLY A 177 -6.98 12.81 5.47
C GLY A 177 -5.77 12.98 6.37
N LEU A 178 -5.24 11.88 6.93
CA LEU A 178 -4.00 11.88 7.71
C LEU A 178 -2.81 12.37 6.88
N THR A 179 -2.68 11.94 5.62
CA THR A 179 -1.67 12.47 4.68
C THR A 179 -1.77 13.99 4.58
N GLY A 180 -2.99 14.53 4.45
CA GLY A 180 -3.22 15.99 4.44
C GLY A 180 -2.78 16.67 5.74
N ILE A 181 -3.10 16.09 6.88
CA ILE A 181 -2.69 16.60 8.21
C ILE A 181 -1.17 16.60 8.36
N VAL A 182 -0.50 15.52 7.98
CA VAL A 182 0.97 15.43 7.99
C VAL A 182 1.58 16.57 7.16
N LEU A 183 1.07 16.82 5.96
CA LEU A 183 1.54 17.91 5.11
C LEU A 183 1.28 19.29 5.73
N ILE A 184 0.13 19.50 6.37
CA ILE A 184 -0.18 20.76 7.08
C ILE A 184 0.79 20.97 8.24
N ILE A 185 1.08 19.93 9.04
CA ILE A 185 2.07 20.01 10.12
C ILE A 185 3.44 20.39 9.56
N ASN A 186 3.87 19.75 8.47
CA ASN A 186 5.14 20.08 7.81
C ASN A 186 5.20 21.55 7.33
N ILE A 187 4.09 22.08 6.81
CA ILE A 187 4.00 23.50 6.43
C ILE A 187 4.13 24.41 7.66
N CYS A 188 3.47 24.06 8.75
CA CYS A 188 3.58 24.80 10.01
C CYS A 188 5.02 24.82 10.51
N VAL A 189 5.71 23.69 10.49
CA VAL A 189 7.14 23.57 10.85
C VAL A 189 7.98 24.50 9.98
N VAL A 190 7.79 24.50 8.65
CA VAL A 190 8.52 25.42 7.73
C VAL A 190 8.23 26.86 8.04
N LYS A 191 6.98 27.23 8.30
CA LYS A 191 6.59 28.63 8.61
C LYS A 191 7.18 29.10 9.92
N ILE A 192 7.17 28.27 10.95
CA ILE A 192 7.79 28.55 12.25
C ILE A 192 9.30 28.71 12.09
N TYR A 193 9.95 27.78 11.38
CA TYR A 193 11.39 27.85 11.11
C TYR A 193 11.78 29.13 10.36
N CYS A 194 11.03 29.50 9.30
CA CYS A 194 11.27 30.74 8.57
C CYS A 194 11.12 31.98 9.45
N PHE A 195 10.14 32.00 10.36
CA PHE A 195 9.98 33.09 11.31
C PHE A 195 11.22 33.23 12.22
N TYR A 196 11.67 32.14 12.82
CA TYR A 196 12.83 32.17 13.70
C TYR A 196 14.12 32.56 12.99
N THR A 197 14.36 32.07 11.76
CA THR A 197 15.57 32.42 11.01
C THR A 197 15.61 33.91 10.67
N VAL A 198 14.49 34.53 10.31
CA VAL A 198 14.40 35.97 10.04
C VAL A 198 14.53 36.76 11.35
N PHE A 199 13.90 36.27 12.44
CA PHE A 199 13.98 36.95 13.74
C PHE A 199 15.41 37.01 14.30
N PHE A 200 16.17 35.94 14.23
CA PHE A 200 17.54 35.87 14.73
C PHE A 200 18.54 36.60 13.82
N ASN A 201 18.37 36.54 12.48
CA ASN A 201 19.28 37.23 11.56
C ASN A 201 19.11 38.74 11.56
N ASN A 202 17.92 39.26 11.88
CA ASN A 202 17.65 40.71 11.91
C ASN A 202 18.11 41.40 13.23
N LYS A 203 18.60 40.70 14.24
CA LYS A 203 19.14 41.32 15.46
C LYS A 203 20.29 42.28 15.20
N ASN A 204 20.97 42.20 14.03
CA ASN A 204 22.13 43.02 13.67
C ASN A 204 21.82 44.07 12.57
N GLN A 205 20.56 44.21 12.15
CA GLN A 205 20.20 45.19 11.12
C GLN A 205 19.42 46.38 11.75
N THR A 206 19.83 47.59 11.40
CA THR A 206 19.29 48.87 11.91
C THR A 206 17.88 49.22 11.41
N THR A 207 17.34 48.46 10.48
CA THR A 207 15.94 48.59 10.01
C THR A 207 15.11 47.43 10.55
N PRO A 208 14.17 47.66 11.48
CA PRO A 208 13.29 46.62 11.97
C PRO A 208 12.32 46.24 10.86
N MET A 209 12.59 45.14 10.19
CA MET A 209 11.57 44.46 9.41
C MET A 209 10.51 44.00 10.41
N VAL A 210 9.33 44.63 10.42
CA VAL A 210 8.22 44.31 11.32
C VAL A 210 7.70 42.93 10.91
N LEU A 211 8.37 41.89 11.42
CA LEU A 211 7.81 40.55 11.42
C LEU A 211 6.57 40.59 12.30
N SER A 212 5.43 40.65 11.66
CA SER A 212 4.15 40.56 12.37
C SER A 212 4.11 39.25 13.14
N ARG A 213 4.02 39.26 14.47
CA ARG A 213 3.70 38.10 15.30
C ARG A 213 2.44 37.38 14.80
N LYS A 214 1.60 38.04 14.01
CA LYS A 214 0.45 37.47 13.31
C LYS A 214 0.83 36.36 12.34
N SER A 215 2.08 36.35 11.81
CA SER A 215 2.54 35.28 10.90
C SER A 215 2.74 33.91 11.58
N LEU A 216 2.90 33.88 12.91
CA LEU A 216 2.94 32.65 13.70
C LEU A 216 1.57 32.20 14.19
N GLY A 217 0.59 33.09 14.23
CA GLY A 217 -0.73 32.79 14.79
C GLY A 217 -1.37 31.58 14.12
N LEU A 218 -1.53 31.59 12.80
CA LEU A 218 -2.15 30.50 12.05
C LEU A 218 -1.41 29.16 12.19
N PRO A 219 -0.07 29.06 11.97
CA PRO A 219 0.65 27.80 12.18
C PRO A 219 0.50 27.23 13.60
N LEU A 220 0.63 28.05 14.64
CA LEU A 220 0.49 27.58 16.02
C LEU A 220 -0.94 27.17 16.35
N THR A 221 -1.94 27.96 15.90
CA THR A 221 -3.36 27.59 16.09
C THR A 221 -3.68 26.25 15.44
N LEU A 222 -3.20 26.01 14.19
CA LEU A 222 -3.42 24.75 13.50
C LEU A 222 -2.78 23.59 14.26
N LEU A 223 -1.52 23.71 14.69
CA LEU A 223 -0.85 22.65 15.45
C LEU A 223 -1.59 22.34 16.75
N ILE A 224 -1.98 23.38 17.50
CA ILE A 224 -2.74 23.21 18.76
C ILE A 224 -4.10 22.57 18.46
N SER A 225 -4.82 23.01 17.43
CA SER A 225 -6.11 22.45 17.06
C SER A 225 -6.00 20.98 16.66
N ILE A 226 -5.02 20.61 15.85
CA ILE A 226 -4.77 19.22 15.44
C ILE A 226 -4.50 18.37 16.68
N MET A 227 -3.61 18.81 17.57
CA MET A 227 -3.27 18.09 18.80
C MET A 227 -4.50 17.94 19.73
N LEU A 228 -5.25 19.02 19.96
CA LEU A 228 -6.46 18.95 20.81
C LEU A 228 -7.50 18.03 20.19
N THR A 229 -7.75 18.12 18.89
CA THR A 229 -8.70 17.24 18.20
C THR A 229 -8.27 15.79 18.31
N SER A 230 -6.98 15.51 18.13
CA SER A 230 -6.42 14.15 18.28
C SER A 230 -6.63 13.62 19.70
N VAL A 231 -6.36 14.41 20.74
CA VAL A 231 -6.58 14.01 22.14
C VAL A 231 -8.07 13.76 22.43
N VAL A 232 -8.96 14.61 21.91
CA VAL A 232 -10.41 14.43 22.08
C VAL A 232 -10.91 13.18 21.40
N LEU A 233 -10.53 12.96 20.13
CA LEU A 233 -10.96 11.79 19.37
C LEU A 233 -10.36 10.47 19.87
N ALA A 234 -9.22 10.51 20.55
CA ALA A 234 -8.66 9.35 21.23
C ALA A 234 -9.52 8.83 22.40
N GLN A 235 -10.46 9.65 22.92
CA GLN A 235 -11.41 9.26 23.95
C GLN A 235 -12.73 8.73 23.40
N VAL A 236 -12.94 8.81 22.08
CA VAL A 236 -14.18 8.37 21.44
C VAL A 236 -14.10 6.87 21.14
N SER A 237 -15.07 6.10 21.64
CA SER A 237 -15.29 4.73 21.18
C SER A 237 -16.08 4.76 19.87
N TRP A 238 -15.46 4.35 18.78
CA TRP A 238 -16.07 4.34 17.44
C TRP A 238 -16.87 3.06 17.17
N THR A 239 -16.70 2.04 18.00
CA THR A 239 -17.33 0.74 17.85
C THR A 239 -17.99 0.31 19.15
N GLU A 240 -19.07 -0.44 19.02
CA GLU A 240 -19.77 -1.08 20.14
C GLU A 240 -19.76 -2.59 19.94
N LEU A 241 -19.67 -3.32 21.05
CA LEU A 241 -19.74 -4.78 21.00
C LEU A 241 -21.17 -5.20 20.64
N THR A 242 -21.30 -6.01 19.59
CA THR A 242 -22.61 -6.54 19.16
C THR A 242 -23.14 -7.64 20.08
N GLY A 243 -22.33 -8.14 21.00
CA GLY A 243 -22.64 -9.29 21.85
C GLY A 243 -22.51 -10.63 21.14
N LYS A 244 -22.26 -10.66 19.84
CA LYS A 244 -21.91 -11.88 19.10
C LYS A 244 -20.43 -12.16 19.28
N SER A 245 -20.06 -13.42 19.47
CA SER A 245 -18.68 -13.88 19.49
C SER A 245 -18.54 -15.09 18.58
N ALA A 246 -17.41 -15.18 17.88
CA ALA A 246 -17.06 -16.35 17.09
C ALA A 246 -15.62 -16.74 17.44
N LYS A 247 -15.38 -18.02 17.65
CA LYS A 247 -14.04 -18.56 17.84
C LYS A 247 -13.37 -18.73 16.47
N MET A 248 -12.25 -18.08 16.26
CA MET A 248 -11.54 -18.13 14.99
C MET A 248 -10.16 -18.78 15.18
N ALA A 249 -9.73 -19.56 14.17
CA ALA A 249 -8.39 -20.09 14.06
C ALA A 249 -7.73 -19.59 12.77
N LEU A 250 -6.61 -18.85 12.89
CA LEU A 250 -5.81 -18.41 11.75
C LEU A 250 -4.67 -19.39 11.55
N VAL A 251 -4.70 -20.14 10.45
CA VAL A 251 -3.74 -21.21 10.14
C VAL A 251 -2.67 -20.71 9.20
N GLN A 252 -1.45 -20.53 9.71
CA GLN A 252 -0.29 -20.14 8.94
C GLN A 252 0.59 -21.34 8.61
N GLY A 253 0.59 -21.76 7.34
CA GLY A 253 1.38 -22.91 6.88
C GLY A 253 2.89 -22.66 6.86
N ASN A 254 3.32 -21.40 6.75
CA ASN A 254 4.73 -20.99 6.66
C ASN A 254 5.51 -21.78 5.60
N ILE A 255 4.95 -21.83 4.39
CA ILE A 255 5.52 -22.51 3.24
C ILE A 255 6.45 -21.54 2.50
N ALA A 256 7.72 -21.91 2.35
CA ALA A 256 8.67 -21.06 1.63
C ALA A 256 8.24 -20.88 0.16
N GLN A 257 8.25 -19.64 -0.33
CA GLN A 257 7.79 -19.32 -1.69
C GLN A 257 8.60 -20.06 -2.77
N SER A 258 9.90 -20.32 -2.52
CA SER A 258 10.79 -21.01 -3.45
C SER A 258 10.41 -22.46 -3.74
N ILE A 259 9.62 -23.10 -2.86
CA ILE A 259 9.20 -24.51 -3.01
C ILE A 259 7.70 -24.67 -3.20
N LYS A 260 6.91 -23.64 -2.89
CA LYS A 260 5.44 -23.69 -2.81
C LYS A 260 4.78 -24.27 -4.08
N TRP A 261 5.32 -23.94 -5.25
CA TRP A 261 4.76 -24.33 -6.55
C TRP A 261 5.47 -25.51 -7.21
N GLN A 262 6.36 -26.19 -6.47
CA GLN A 262 6.97 -27.43 -6.96
C GLN A 262 5.97 -28.57 -6.85
N PRO A 263 5.80 -29.41 -7.90
CA PRO A 263 4.81 -30.51 -7.88
C PRO A 263 4.97 -31.47 -6.70
N GLU A 264 6.22 -31.69 -6.27
CA GLU A 264 6.53 -32.56 -5.14
C GLU A 264 6.10 -31.99 -3.79
N GLN A 265 5.87 -30.65 -3.72
CA GLN A 265 5.46 -29.95 -2.51
C GLN A 265 3.93 -29.69 -2.43
N GLU A 266 3.20 -29.95 -3.50
CA GLU A 266 1.74 -29.76 -3.54
C GLU A 266 1.05 -30.55 -2.43
N TRP A 267 1.23 -31.89 -2.44
CA TRP A 267 0.62 -32.77 -1.44
C TRP A 267 1.14 -32.53 -0.01
N PRO A 268 2.44 -32.43 0.27
CA PRO A 268 2.95 -32.07 1.60
C PRO A 268 2.39 -30.74 2.13
N THR A 269 2.22 -29.74 1.27
CA THR A 269 1.62 -28.45 1.66
C THR A 269 0.16 -28.62 2.07
N MET A 270 -0.63 -29.33 1.26
CA MET A 270 -2.04 -29.60 1.56
C MET A 270 -2.22 -30.41 2.85
N LEU A 271 -1.38 -31.42 3.08
CA LEU A 271 -1.38 -32.19 4.33
C LEU A 271 -1.04 -31.31 5.54
N LYS A 272 -0.05 -30.44 5.42
CA LYS A 272 0.32 -29.51 6.50
C LYS A 272 -0.87 -28.62 6.92
N TYR A 273 -1.61 -28.05 5.98
CA TYR A 273 -2.80 -27.27 6.29
C TYR A 273 -3.89 -28.12 6.95
N LEU A 274 -4.09 -29.34 6.48
CA LEU A 274 -5.05 -30.28 7.08
C LEU A 274 -4.66 -30.64 8.52
N ASP A 275 -3.39 -30.92 8.79
CA ASP A 275 -2.89 -31.29 10.12
C ASP A 275 -3.00 -30.12 11.10
N LEU A 276 -2.67 -28.91 10.67
CA LEU A 276 -2.87 -27.70 11.46
C LEU A 276 -4.36 -27.41 11.73
N THR A 277 -5.22 -27.77 10.81
CA THR A 277 -6.67 -27.61 10.96
C THR A 277 -7.28 -28.60 11.95
N ARG A 278 -6.81 -29.85 11.97
CA ARG A 278 -7.35 -30.92 12.82
C ARG A 278 -7.38 -30.57 14.30
N VAL A 279 -6.41 -29.82 14.78
CA VAL A 279 -6.31 -29.40 16.19
C VAL A 279 -7.14 -28.15 16.51
N ASN A 280 -7.82 -27.57 15.51
CA ASN A 280 -8.56 -26.32 15.61
C ASN A 280 -10.04 -26.45 15.19
N TYR A 281 -10.58 -27.66 15.04
CA TYR A 281 -11.98 -27.84 14.67
C TYR A 281 -12.98 -27.46 15.76
N ASP A 282 -12.52 -27.00 16.91
CA ASP A 282 -13.33 -26.35 17.93
C ASP A 282 -13.57 -24.84 17.64
N ALA A 283 -13.04 -24.33 16.52
CA ALA A 283 -13.30 -22.98 16.02
C ALA A 283 -14.53 -22.95 15.12
N ASP A 284 -15.32 -21.87 15.22
CA ASP A 284 -16.45 -21.61 14.32
C ASP A 284 -15.99 -21.33 12.89
N LEU A 285 -14.85 -20.63 12.76
CA LEU A 285 -14.23 -20.28 11.49
C LEU A 285 -12.73 -20.53 11.54
N ILE A 286 -12.22 -21.25 10.54
CA ILE A 286 -10.81 -21.48 10.31
C ILE A 286 -10.41 -20.74 9.03
N VAL A 287 -9.32 -19.99 9.07
CA VAL A 287 -8.84 -19.20 7.92
C VAL A 287 -7.47 -19.68 7.49
N TRP A 288 -7.35 -20.02 6.23
CA TRP A 288 -6.09 -20.31 5.55
C TRP A 288 -5.71 -19.12 4.66
N PRO A 289 -4.42 -18.86 4.42
CA PRO A 289 -3.98 -17.69 3.66
C PRO A 289 -4.31 -17.78 2.16
N GLU A 290 -4.00 -16.70 1.45
CA GLU A 290 -4.02 -16.65 -0.02
C GLU A 290 -3.20 -17.79 -0.62
N SER A 291 -3.76 -18.45 -1.63
CA SER A 291 -3.12 -19.58 -2.31
C SER A 291 -2.57 -20.65 -1.33
N ALA A 292 -3.29 -20.94 -0.25
CA ALA A 292 -2.90 -21.99 0.70
C ALA A 292 -2.81 -23.36 0.02
N ILE A 293 -3.69 -23.61 -0.94
CA ILE A 293 -3.69 -24.79 -1.79
C ILE A 293 -2.95 -24.43 -3.09
N PRO A 294 -1.71 -24.95 -3.30
CA PRO A 294 -0.90 -24.62 -4.48
C PRO A 294 -1.29 -25.47 -5.70
N ALA A 295 -2.57 -25.56 -5.99
CA ALA A 295 -3.14 -26.38 -7.06
C ALA A 295 -4.34 -25.66 -7.71
N LEU A 296 -4.74 -26.15 -8.87
CA LEU A 296 -5.98 -25.72 -9.51
C LEU A 296 -7.18 -26.39 -8.82
N GLU A 297 -8.22 -25.64 -8.54
CA GLU A 297 -9.44 -26.15 -7.91
C GLU A 297 -9.97 -27.44 -8.57
N PRO A 298 -10.05 -27.56 -9.92
CA PRO A 298 -10.55 -28.80 -10.55
C PRO A 298 -9.68 -30.04 -10.30
N THR A 299 -8.39 -29.87 -10.01
CA THR A 299 -7.45 -31.01 -9.87
C THR A 299 -7.42 -31.60 -8.46
N VAL A 300 -8.00 -30.90 -7.46
CA VAL A 300 -7.93 -31.27 -6.05
C VAL A 300 -9.31 -31.47 -5.40
N GLN A 301 -10.32 -31.84 -6.19
CA GLN A 301 -11.70 -31.97 -5.71
C GLN A 301 -11.83 -32.97 -4.55
N ASP A 302 -11.19 -34.15 -4.64
CA ASP A 302 -11.26 -35.15 -3.59
C ASP A 302 -10.69 -34.64 -2.25
N TYR A 303 -9.63 -33.83 -2.32
CA TYR A 303 -9.07 -33.17 -1.14
C TYR A 303 -10.05 -32.15 -0.56
N LEU A 304 -10.59 -31.26 -1.41
CA LEU A 304 -11.57 -30.23 -1.00
C LEU A 304 -12.81 -30.86 -0.39
N ASP A 305 -13.34 -31.94 -0.97
CA ASP A 305 -14.47 -32.70 -0.44
C ASP A 305 -14.16 -33.32 0.92
N THR A 306 -12.95 -33.84 1.10
CA THR A 306 -12.51 -34.42 2.39
C THR A 306 -12.45 -33.34 3.49
N VAL A 307 -11.86 -32.17 3.17
CA VAL A 307 -11.78 -31.03 4.09
C VAL A 307 -13.16 -30.47 4.39
N ASN A 308 -14.02 -30.32 3.36
CA ASN A 308 -15.39 -29.87 3.48
C ASN A 308 -16.22 -30.76 4.44
N ARG A 309 -16.21 -32.07 4.22
CA ARG A 309 -16.90 -33.03 5.09
C ARG A 309 -16.39 -32.96 6.54
N SER A 310 -15.08 -32.86 6.70
CA SER A 310 -14.49 -32.75 8.04
C SER A 310 -14.94 -31.48 8.75
N ALA A 311 -15.02 -30.35 8.05
CA ALA A 311 -15.53 -29.10 8.61
C ALA A 311 -17.02 -29.18 8.99
N ILE A 312 -17.85 -29.77 8.11
CA ILE A 312 -19.28 -29.97 8.37
C ILE A 312 -19.48 -30.82 9.63
N LEU A 313 -18.77 -31.96 9.75
CA LEU A 313 -18.89 -32.86 10.90
C LEU A 313 -18.51 -32.20 12.23
N ASN A 314 -17.62 -31.21 12.19
CA ASN A 314 -17.18 -30.45 13.36
C ASN A 314 -17.94 -29.13 13.57
N ASN A 315 -19.02 -28.86 12.80
CA ASN A 315 -19.77 -27.61 12.83
C ASN A 315 -18.91 -26.36 12.61
N SER A 316 -17.90 -26.45 11.75
CA SER A 316 -16.96 -25.38 11.45
C SER A 316 -17.05 -24.99 9.97
N ALA A 317 -16.54 -23.83 9.64
CA ALA A 317 -16.28 -23.39 8.25
C ALA A 317 -14.81 -23.06 8.06
N ILE A 318 -14.32 -23.24 6.84
CA ILE A 318 -12.92 -22.94 6.47
C ILE A 318 -12.93 -22.00 5.28
N ILE A 319 -12.23 -20.87 5.37
CA ILE A 319 -11.93 -20.01 4.22
C ILE A 319 -10.52 -20.35 3.76
N THR A 320 -10.35 -20.62 2.46
CA THR A 320 -9.06 -20.98 1.86
C THR A 320 -8.84 -20.29 0.53
N GLY A 321 -7.59 -19.92 0.26
CA GLY A 321 -7.18 -19.39 -1.05
C GLY A 321 -6.64 -20.51 -1.96
N LEU A 322 -7.02 -20.46 -3.23
CA LEU A 322 -6.50 -21.31 -4.30
C LEU A 322 -6.67 -20.67 -5.69
N ILE A 323 -6.21 -21.35 -6.73
CA ILE A 323 -6.43 -20.92 -8.11
C ILE A 323 -7.66 -21.66 -8.68
N ASN A 324 -8.68 -20.91 -9.05
CA ASN A 324 -9.80 -21.45 -9.81
C ASN A 324 -9.47 -21.39 -11.32
N TYR A 325 -9.86 -22.43 -12.06
CA TYR A 325 -9.85 -22.44 -13.52
C TYR A 325 -11.26 -22.69 -14.05
N ASN A 326 -11.79 -21.74 -14.79
CA ASN A 326 -13.08 -21.89 -15.45
C ASN A 326 -12.89 -22.52 -16.83
N PHE A 327 -13.43 -23.72 -17.01
CA PHE A 327 -13.32 -24.48 -18.27
C PHE A 327 -14.08 -23.84 -19.44
N GLU A 328 -15.17 -23.10 -19.17
CA GLU A 328 -15.99 -22.50 -20.20
C GLU A 328 -15.31 -21.24 -20.77
N SER A 329 -14.88 -20.32 -19.90
CA SER A 329 -14.20 -19.08 -20.31
C SER A 329 -12.70 -19.27 -20.54
N LYS A 330 -12.10 -20.38 -20.07
CA LYS A 330 -10.65 -20.67 -20.07
C LYS A 330 -9.83 -19.65 -19.30
N GLU A 331 -10.40 -19.13 -18.22
CA GLU A 331 -9.83 -18.08 -17.39
C GLU A 331 -9.35 -18.64 -16.04
N TYR A 332 -8.29 -18.02 -15.51
CA TYR A 332 -7.76 -18.29 -14.19
C TYR A 332 -8.14 -17.17 -13.23
N PHE A 333 -8.60 -17.54 -12.04
CA PHE A 333 -8.93 -16.59 -10.98
C PHE A 333 -8.15 -16.92 -9.72
N ASN A 334 -7.61 -15.89 -9.07
CA ASN A 334 -7.15 -15.98 -7.69
C ASN A 334 -8.39 -15.92 -6.80
N ALA A 335 -8.73 -17.05 -6.15
CA ALA A 335 -10.02 -17.24 -5.51
C ALA A 335 -9.91 -17.53 -4.02
N LEU A 336 -10.91 -17.07 -3.26
CA LEU A 336 -11.18 -17.53 -1.90
C LEU A 336 -12.47 -18.36 -1.91
N LEU A 337 -12.41 -19.51 -1.28
CA LEU A 337 -13.54 -20.46 -1.17
C LEU A 337 -13.94 -20.65 0.29
N VAL A 338 -15.20 -20.98 0.51
CA VAL A 338 -15.70 -21.46 1.80
C VAL A 338 -15.93 -22.96 1.71
N LEU A 339 -15.29 -23.72 2.60
CA LEU A 339 -15.51 -25.15 2.83
C LEU A 339 -16.23 -25.31 4.19
N GLY A 340 -17.03 -26.38 4.35
CA GLY A 340 -17.79 -26.59 5.57
C GLY A 340 -19.12 -25.84 5.58
N LYS A 341 -19.61 -25.54 6.75
CA LYS A 341 -20.98 -24.99 6.91
C LYS A 341 -21.08 -23.55 6.46
N LYS A 342 -22.03 -23.28 5.58
CA LYS A 342 -22.50 -21.94 5.26
C LYS A 342 -23.36 -21.38 6.40
N ASN A 343 -24.30 -22.19 6.90
CA ASN A 343 -25.16 -21.91 8.04
C ASN A 343 -25.44 -23.19 8.81
N THR A 344 -26.19 -23.09 9.91
CA THR A 344 -26.52 -24.24 10.79
C THR A 344 -27.25 -25.39 10.09
N GLU A 345 -28.00 -25.11 9.03
CA GLU A 345 -28.82 -26.08 8.29
C GLU A 345 -28.07 -26.67 7.07
N ASP A 346 -26.90 -26.09 6.73
CA ASP A 346 -26.13 -26.53 5.56
C ASP A 346 -25.41 -27.84 5.85
N GLU A 347 -25.84 -28.93 5.18
CA GLU A 347 -25.22 -30.25 5.27
C GLU A 347 -24.32 -30.54 4.06
N GLN A 348 -24.35 -29.72 3.01
CA GLN A 348 -23.59 -29.93 1.79
C GLN A 348 -22.28 -29.16 1.79
N GLY A 349 -22.31 -27.88 2.18
CA GLY A 349 -21.17 -26.97 2.14
C GLY A 349 -20.66 -26.73 0.71
N TYR A 350 -19.38 -26.99 0.51
CA TYR A 350 -18.70 -26.78 -0.76
C TYR A 350 -19.10 -27.83 -1.83
N TYR A 351 -19.22 -27.38 -3.06
CA TYR A 351 -19.16 -28.16 -4.29
C TYR A 351 -18.51 -27.30 -5.40
N TYR A 352 -17.93 -27.96 -6.41
CA TYR A 352 -17.30 -27.25 -7.53
C TYR A 352 -18.24 -26.21 -8.17
N ASN A 353 -17.74 -25.00 -8.41
CA ASN A 353 -18.50 -23.87 -8.94
C ASN A 353 -19.66 -23.33 -8.08
N HIS A 354 -19.75 -23.67 -6.78
CA HIS A 354 -20.74 -23.01 -5.92
C HIS A 354 -20.50 -21.49 -5.84
N SER A 355 -21.57 -20.72 -5.57
CA SER A 355 -21.54 -19.25 -5.62
C SER A 355 -20.90 -18.59 -4.37
N ASN A 356 -20.67 -19.34 -3.27
CA ASN A 356 -20.08 -18.82 -2.04
C ASN A 356 -18.55 -18.77 -2.14
N ARG A 357 -18.08 -17.90 -3.05
CA ARG A 357 -16.66 -17.69 -3.36
C ARG A 357 -16.41 -16.23 -3.72
N TYR A 358 -15.16 -15.85 -3.64
CA TYR A 358 -14.68 -14.53 -4.02
C TYR A 358 -13.56 -14.67 -5.04
N TYR A 359 -13.59 -13.86 -6.08
CA TYR A 359 -12.52 -13.75 -7.06
C TYR A 359 -11.81 -12.41 -6.89
N LYS A 360 -10.50 -12.44 -6.71
CA LYS A 360 -9.70 -11.22 -6.59
C LYS A 360 -9.97 -10.28 -7.78
N ASN A 361 -10.41 -9.07 -7.46
CA ASN A 361 -10.69 -8.05 -8.48
C ASN A 361 -9.47 -7.21 -8.80
N HIS A 362 -8.82 -6.67 -7.76
CA HIS A 362 -7.68 -5.77 -7.92
C HIS A 362 -6.37 -6.56 -8.02
N LEU A 363 -6.01 -6.92 -9.24
CA LEU A 363 -4.83 -7.72 -9.52
C LEU A 363 -3.54 -6.89 -9.42
N LEU A 364 -2.47 -7.52 -8.93
CA LEU A 364 -1.15 -6.92 -8.84
C LEU A 364 -0.48 -6.88 -10.22
N PRO A 365 -0.12 -5.67 -10.74
CA PRO A 365 0.59 -5.55 -12.01
C PRO A 365 1.92 -6.31 -11.99
N ILE A 366 2.23 -6.98 -13.09
CA ILE A 366 3.45 -7.79 -13.31
C ILE A 366 3.46 -9.10 -12.51
N GLY A 367 2.81 -9.15 -11.35
CA GLY A 367 2.70 -10.38 -10.55
C GLY A 367 1.54 -11.28 -11.00
N GLU A 368 0.36 -10.73 -11.24
CA GLU A 368 -0.86 -11.46 -11.55
C GLU A 368 -1.38 -11.19 -12.97
N PHE A 369 -1.05 -10.05 -13.55
CA PHE A 369 -1.32 -9.74 -14.95
C PHE A 369 -0.24 -8.82 -15.53
N VAL A 370 -0.08 -8.81 -16.85
CA VAL A 370 0.86 -7.94 -17.56
C VAL A 370 0.10 -6.74 -18.13
N PRO A 371 0.32 -5.51 -17.60
CA PRO A 371 -0.25 -4.31 -18.21
C PRO A 371 0.21 -4.17 -19.66
N PHE A 372 -0.70 -3.78 -20.57
CA PHE A 372 -0.39 -3.64 -22.00
C PHE A 372 0.20 -4.91 -22.63
N GLN A 373 -0.31 -6.09 -22.28
CA GLN A 373 0.22 -7.38 -22.70
C GLN A 373 0.50 -7.45 -24.22
N GLU A 374 -0.36 -6.91 -25.06
CA GLU A 374 -0.17 -6.89 -26.51
C GLU A 374 1.06 -6.09 -26.94
N LEU A 375 1.32 -4.94 -26.29
CA LEU A 375 2.49 -4.11 -26.55
C LEU A 375 3.77 -4.76 -26.04
N LEU A 376 3.69 -5.45 -24.92
CA LEU A 376 4.85 -6.10 -24.28
C LEU A 376 5.08 -7.53 -24.78
N ARG A 377 4.17 -8.09 -25.60
CA ARG A 377 4.26 -9.44 -26.17
C ARG A 377 5.61 -9.77 -26.83
N PRO A 378 6.29 -8.86 -27.57
CA PRO A 378 7.60 -9.16 -28.15
C PRO A 378 8.71 -9.39 -27.13
N ILE A 379 8.57 -8.85 -25.93
CA ILE A 379 9.53 -9.01 -24.83
C ILE A 379 9.05 -9.99 -23.77
N ALA A 380 7.82 -10.48 -23.87
CA ALA A 380 7.23 -11.46 -22.95
C ALA A 380 8.07 -12.75 -22.77
N PRO A 381 8.78 -13.29 -23.78
CA PRO A 381 9.66 -14.45 -23.57
C PRO A 381 10.79 -14.21 -22.57
N PHE A 382 11.15 -12.94 -22.31
CA PHE A 382 12.14 -12.58 -21.30
C PHE A 382 11.54 -12.49 -19.89
N PHE A 383 10.21 -12.46 -19.79
CA PHE A 383 9.44 -12.40 -18.55
C PHE A 383 8.70 -13.72 -18.35
N ASN A 384 9.43 -14.76 -17.97
CA ASN A 384 8.83 -16.04 -17.64
C ASN A 384 8.19 -15.95 -16.24
N LEU A 385 7.20 -15.04 -16.11
CA LEU A 385 6.50 -14.82 -14.84
C LEU A 385 5.44 -15.91 -14.69
N PRO A 386 5.61 -16.86 -13.78
CA PRO A 386 4.55 -17.80 -13.46
C PRO A 386 3.35 -17.02 -12.94
N MET A 387 2.14 -17.34 -13.43
CA MET A 387 0.85 -16.81 -12.98
C MET A 387 0.50 -15.37 -13.43
N SER A 388 1.09 -14.85 -14.51
CA SER A 388 0.82 -13.50 -15.03
C SER A 388 -0.41 -13.37 -15.93
N SER A 389 -1.40 -14.24 -15.81
CA SER A 389 -2.59 -14.26 -16.67
C SER A 389 -3.90 -14.51 -15.91
N PHE A 390 -4.00 -13.99 -14.69
CA PHE A 390 -5.27 -14.02 -13.97
C PHE A 390 -6.27 -13.04 -14.57
N THR A 391 -7.54 -13.44 -14.53
CA THR A 391 -8.68 -12.59 -14.83
C THR A 391 -9.18 -11.95 -13.53
N ALA A 392 -9.49 -10.66 -13.60
CA ALA A 392 -10.08 -9.94 -12.47
C ALA A 392 -11.53 -10.40 -12.24
N GLY A 393 -11.88 -10.64 -10.99
CA GLY A 393 -13.26 -10.83 -10.57
C GLY A 393 -14.09 -9.54 -10.69
N ASN A 394 -15.38 -9.61 -10.41
CA ASN A 394 -16.24 -8.43 -10.39
C ASN A 394 -15.80 -7.46 -9.28
N TYR A 395 -15.96 -6.15 -9.52
CA TYR A 395 -15.62 -5.11 -8.52
C TYR A 395 -16.50 -5.20 -7.26
N VAL A 396 -17.78 -5.49 -7.44
CA VAL A 396 -18.72 -5.75 -6.35
C VAL A 396 -19.10 -7.23 -6.38
N GLN A 397 -18.89 -7.91 -5.26
CA GLN A 397 -19.18 -9.32 -5.07
C GLN A 397 -19.90 -9.54 -3.74
N PRO A 398 -20.73 -10.59 -3.61
CA PRO A 398 -21.37 -10.94 -2.34
C PRO A 398 -20.30 -11.25 -1.28
N ASN A 399 -20.63 -10.93 -0.02
CA ASN A 399 -19.83 -11.39 1.10
C ASN A 399 -19.81 -12.92 1.17
N LEU A 400 -18.69 -13.50 1.62
CA LEU A 400 -18.62 -14.91 1.92
C LEU A 400 -19.48 -15.21 3.14
N ILE A 401 -20.17 -16.34 3.11
CA ILE A 401 -20.96 -16.79 4.24
C ILE A 401 -20.31 -18.05 4.80
N ALA A 402 -19.82 -17.97 6.04
CA ALA A 402 -19.12 -19.05 6.71
C ALA A 402 -19.66 -19.18 8.14
N ASN A 403 -20.32 -20.31 8.43
CA ASN A 403 -20.93 -20.61 9.73
C ASN A 403 -21.81 -19.46 10.29
N ASN A 404 -22.74 -18.96 9.49
CA ASN A 404 -23.62 -17.80 9.74
C ASN A 404 -22.91 -16.43 9.82
N LEU A 405 -21.61 -16.34 9.57
CA LEU A 405 -20.88 -15.08 9.51
C LEU A 405 -20.86 -14.57 8.07
N HIS A 406 -21.20 -13.30 7.88
CA HIS A 406 -21.06 -12.60 6.63
C HIS A 406 -19.71 -11.88 6.61
N ILE A 407 -18.83 -12.33 5.75
CA ILE A 407 -17.43 -11.93 5.72
C ILE A 407 -17.13 -11.19 4.42
N LEU A 408 -16.69 -9.93 4.54
CA LEU A 408 -16.17 -9.17 3.41
C LEU A 408 -14.70 -9.54 3.20
N PRO A 409 -14.38 -10.28 2.12
CA PRO A 409 -13.01 -10.69 1.88
C PRO A 409 -12.26 -9.63 1.08
N LEU A 410 -10.97 -9.46 1.41
CA LEU A 410 -9.99 -8.73 0.61
C LEU A 410 -8.77 -9.62 0.43
N ASN A 411 -8.31 -9.77 -0.81
CA ASN A 411 -7.23 -10.68 -1.10
C ASN A 411 -5.92 -9.91 -1.36
N CYS A 412 -4.97 -9.98 -0.40
CA CYS A 412 -3.63 -9.42 -0.50
C CYS A 412 -3.66 -7.89 -0.78
N PHE A 413 -3.15 -7.46 -1.91
CA PHE A 413 -3.04 -6.07 -2.34
C PHE A 413 -4.35 -5.27 -2.29
N GLU A 414 -5.51 -5.94 -2.32
CA GLU A 414 -6.84 -5.27 -2.28
C GLU A 414 -7.08 -4.46 -1.02
N ILE A 415 -6.42 -4.79 0.10
CA ILE A 415 -6.55 -4.02 1.35
C ILE A 415 -6.10 -2.56 1.21
N ALA A 416 -5.25 -2.28 0.24
CA ALA A 416 -4.78 -0.92 -0.05
C ALA A 416 -5.83 -0.05 -0.78
N PHE A 417 -7.02 -0.59 -1.12
CA PHE A 417 -8.07 0.10 -1.88
C PHE A 417 -9.37 0.26 -1.07
N PRO A 418 -9.46 1.25 -0.18
CA PRO A 418 -10.61 1.45 0.69
C PRO A 418 -11.92 1.69 -0.06
N THR A 419 -11.87 2.17 -1.30
CA THR A 419 -13.06 2.36 -2.15
C THR A 419 -13.69 1.04 -2.56
N GLN A 420 -12.88 0.00 -2.82
CA GLN A 420 -13.37 -1.34 -3.10
C GLN A 420 -13.99 -1.97 -1.86
N LEU A 421 -13.34 -1.83 -0.70
CA LEU A 421 -13.90 -2.26 0.58
C LEU A 421 -15.28 -1.63 0.80
N ALA A 422 -15.38 -0.29 0.68
CA ALA A 422 -16.63 0.43 0.88
C ALA A 422 -17.74 0.01 -0.10
N ALA A 423 -17.38 -0.33 -1.35
CA ALA A 423 -18.33 -0.80 -2.35
C ALA A 423 -18.89 -2.21 -2.06
N ASN A 424 -18.15 -3.03 -1.33
CA ASN A 424 -18.54 -4.41 -0.98
C ASN A 424 -19.10 -4.53 0.45
N TYR A 425 -19.02 -3.47 1.26
CA TYR A 425 -19.60 -3.45 2.61
C TYR A 425 -21.13 -3.39 2.53
N THR A 426 -21.78 -4.26 3.32
CA THR A 426 -23.23 -4.30 3.48
C THR A 426 -23.61 -4.20 4.95
N ALA A 427 -24.90 -3.90 5.24
CA ALA A 427 -25.39 -3.84 6.62
C ALA A 427 -25.29 -5.20 7.36
N ASP A 428 -25.22 -6.30 6.60
CA ASP A 428 -25.13 -7.66 7.14
C ASP A 428 -23.66 -8.11 7.31
N THR A 429 -22.68 -7.28 6.93
CA THR A 429 -21.25 -7.64 7.09
C THR A 429 -20.88 -7.74 8.56
N ASP A 430 -20.55 -8.94 9.03
CA ASP A 430 -20.13 -9.20 10.42
C ASP A 430 -18.63 -8.89 10.62
N MET A 431 -17.79 -9.13 9.60
CA MET A 431 -16.35 -8.87 9.68
C MET A 431 -15.71 -8.61 8.32
N ILE A 432 -14.56 -7.94 8.36
CA ILE A 432 -13.65 -7.79 7.22
C ILE A 432 -12.50 -8.79 7.40
N LEU A 433 -12.17 -9.51 6.35
CA LEU A 433 -11.08 -10.48 6.35
C LEU A 433 -10.10 -10.15 5.22
N THR A 434 -8.84 -9.91 5.57
CA THR A 434 -7.77 -9.89 4.58
C THR A 434 -6.86 -11.10 4.74
N VAL A 435 -6.53 -11.74 3.63
CA VAL A 435 -5.58 -12.84 3.55
C VAL A 435 -4.52 -12.52 2.50
N SER A 436 -3.29 -12.95 2.74
CA SER A 436 -2.17 -12.65 1.85
C SER A 436 -1.14 -13.78 1.84
N ASN A 437 -0.33 -13.81 0.78
CA ASN A 437 0.88 -14.61 0.70
C ASN A 437 2.11 -13.69 0.61
N ASP A 438 2.49 -13.09 1.72
CA ASP A 438 3.61 -12.16 1.81
C ASP A 438 4.99 -12.81 1.69
N ALA A 439 5.05 -14.15 1.55
CA ALA A 439 6.29 -14.86 1.24
C ALA A 439 6.94 -14.40 -0.09
N TRP A 440 6.17 -13.77 -0.99
CA TRP A 440 6.67 -13.11 -2.19
C TRP A 440 7.64 -11.96 -1.93
N PHE A 441 7.59 -11.35 -0.76
CA PHE A 441 8.44 -10.21 -0.41
C PHE A 441 9.75 -10.65 0.25
N GLY A 442 9.94 -11.97 0.50
CA GLY A 442 11.12 -12.52 1.14
C GLY A 442 11.39 -11.90 2.52
N ASP A 443 12.65 -11.95 2.94
CA ASP A 443 13.10 -11.32 4.19
C ASP A 443 13.37 -9.83 3.96
N SER A 444 12.30 -9.04 3.86
CA SER A 444 12.35 -7.61 3.57
C SER A 444 11.35 -6.85 4.44
N HIS A 445 11.28 -5.53 4.28
CA HIS A 445 10.27 -4.71 4.96
C HIS A 445 8.89 -4.73 4.26
N GLY A 446 8.76 -5.38 3.11
CA GLY A 446 7.49 -5.50 2.37
C GLY A 446 6.33 -6.07 3.19
N PRO A 447 6.47 -7.24 3.86
CA PRO A 447 5.41 -7.82 4.68
C PRO A 447 4.95 -6.90 5.82
N HIS A 448 5.91 -6.20 6.45
CA HIS A 448 5.63 -5.28 7.55
C HIS A 448 4.83 -4.06 7.08
N GLN A 449 5.19 -3.50 5.91
CA GLN A 449 4.44 -2.40 5.30
C GLN A 449 3.04 -2.83 4.86
N HIS A 450 2.90 -4.05 4.32
CA HIS A 450 1.60 -4.59 3.95
C HIS A 450 0.69 -4.76 5.17
N PHE A 451 1.22 -5.26 6.27
CA PHE A 451 0.51 -5.37 7.54
C PHE A 451 0.15 -3.98 8.13
N GLU A 452 1.04 -2.99 8.00
CA GLU A 452 0.77 -1.60 8.40
C GLU A 452 -0.40 -0.98 7.62
N ILE A 453 -0.55 -1.33 6.33
CA ILE A 453 -1.68 -0.89 5.49
C ILE A 453 -2.98 -1.57 5.92
N ALA A 454 -2.95 -2.87 6.24
CA ALA A 454 -4.09 -3.66 6.67
C ALA A 454 -4.64 -3.25 8.04
#